data_6fb8c9f5d4cf0efc3c5bec0f645a0a6b
#
_entry.id   6fb8c9f5d4cf0efc3c5bec0f645a0a6b
#
_cell.length_a   1.000
_cell.length_b   1.000
_cell.length_c   1.000
_cell.angle_alpha   90.00
_cell.angle_beta   90.00
_cell.angle_gamma   90.00
#
_symmetry.space_group_name_H-M   'P 1'
#
loop_
_entity.id
_entity.type
_entity.pdbx_description
1 polymer ?
#
loop_
_entity_poly.entity_id
_entity_poly.type
_entity_poly.pdbx_seq_one_letter_code
_entity_poly.pdbx_strand_id
1 'polypeptide(L)'
;QYLTKDGDGHIVTGPSVSPENTYMTESGAKGCLCMGPSMDSQILTVLFTDVIKAAKILGRDEAFAKHLAKMIKKLPQPEIGKYGQIKEWAVDYDEVEIGHRHVSQLFALHPADLITPAKTPKLADAARATLVRRLIHGGGHTGWSCAWITNMWARLYDGRMVYENLKKLLAHSTNPNRSEERRVGKECRSRW
;
A
#
# COMPACT_ATOMS: atom_id res chain seq x y z
N GLN A 1 2.41 -22.59 -1.14
CA GLN A 1 1.91 -23.04 0.19
C GLN A 1 1.28 -21.91 1.01
N TYR A 2 1.65 -20.64 0.77
CA TYR A 2 1.12 -19.48 1.52
C TYR A 2 -0.16 -18.90 0.89
N LEU A 3 -0.48 -19.29 -0.33
CA LEU A 3 -1.69 -18.85 -1.02
C LEU A 3 -2.84 -19.82 -0.74
N THR A 4 -4.00 -19.27 -0.45
CA THR A 4 -5.25 -19.98 -0.21
C THR A 4 -6.39 -19.30 -0.98
N LYS A 5 -7.61 -19.81 -0.84
CA LYS A 5 -8.81 -19.16 -1.39
C LYS A 5 -9.61 -18.50 -0.28
N ASP A 6 -10.14 -17.32 -0.55
CA ASP A 6 -11.16 -16.70 0.28
C ASP A 6 -12.57 -17.26 0.00
N GLY A 7 -13.59 -16.72 0.68
CA GLY A 7 -14.99 -17.13 0.51
C GLY A 7 -15.55 -16.87 -0.89
N ASP A 8 -15.00 -15.94 -1.63
CA ASP A 8 -15.41 -15.54 -2.99
C ASP A 8 -14.60 -16.27 -4.08
N GLY A 9 -13.66 -17.11 -3.68
CA GLY A 9 -12.82 -17.90 -4.58
C GLY A 9 -11.60 -17.19 -5.13
N HIS A 10 -11.30 -15.99 -4.65
CA HIS A 10 -10.04 -15.31 -4.99
C HIS A 10 -8.84 -16.02 -4.36
N ILE A 11 -7.68 -15.87 -5.00
CA ILE A 11 -6.41 -16.33 -4.43
C ILE A 11 -5.88 -15.22 -3.51
N VAL A 12 -5.71 -15.54 -2.25
CA VAL A 12 -5.25 -14.61 -1.22
C VAL A 12 -4.11 -15.20 -0.39
N THR A 13 -3.38 -14.34 0.28
CA THR A 13 -2.40 -14.73 1.32
C THR A 13 -3.12 -14.96 2.65
N GLY A 14 -2.61 -15.88 3.48
CA GLY A 14 -3.18 -16.05 4.81
C GLY A 14 -2.53 -17.15 5.65
N PRO A 15 -2.39 -16.90 6.97
CA PRO A 15 -2.67 -15.62 7.65
C PRO A 15 -1.66 -14.52 7.29
N SER A 16 -2.11 -13.27 7.27
CA SER A 16 -1.29 -12.09 6.94
C SER A 16 -1.69 -10.88 7.79
N VAL A 17 -1.01 -9.76 7.59
CA VAL A 17 -1.31 -8.48 8.22
C VAL A 17 -1.21 -7.37 7.19
N SER A 18 -2.01 -6.30 7.34
CA SER A 18 -1.69 -5.04 6.66
C SER A 18 -0.69 -4.28 7.53
N PRO A 19 0.56 -4.08 7.08
CA PRO A 19 1.57 -3.40 7.89
C PRO A 19 1.22 -1.94 8.14
N GLU A 20 1.22 -1.49 9.37
CA GLU A 20 1.17 -2.21 10.65
C GLU A 20 -0.16 -1.90 11.36
N ASN A 21 -1.23 -1.62 10.60
CA ASN A 21 -2.47 -1.08 11.14
C ASN A 21 -3.34 -2.18 11.77
N THR A 22 -4.21 -1.76 12.66
CA THR A 22 -5.19 -2.58 13.34
C THR A 22 -6.58 -2.19 12.85
N TYR A 23 -7.39 -3.17 12.49
CA TYR A 23 -8.81 -2.94 12.16
C TYR A 23 -9.70 -3.09 13.38
N MET A 24 -10.89 -2.51 13.27
CA MET A 24 -11.97 -2.67 14.23
C MET A 24 -13.21 -3.23 13.52
N THR A 25 -13.77 -4.30 14.06
CA THR A 25 -15.02 -4.90 13.56
C THR A 25 -16.22 -4.08 14.01
N GLU A 26 -17.39 -4.33 13.41
CA GLU A 26 -18.66 -3.70 13.82
C GLU A 26 -19.02 -4.00 15.29
N SER A 27 -18.58 -5.15 15.82
CA SER A 27 -18.77 -5.51 17.24
C SER A 27 -17.78 -4.82 18.19
N GLY A 28 -16.85 -3.98 17.67
CA GLY A 28 -15.82 -3.31 18.44
C GLY A 28 -14.57 -4.16 18.73
N ALA A 29 -14.51 -5.40 18.27
CA ALA A 29 -13.32 -6.23 18.39
C ALA A 29 -12.20 -5.69 17.49
N LYS A 30 -10.95 -5.73 17.99
CA LYS A 30 -9.77 -5.25 17.29
C LYS A 30 -8.89 -6.41 16.84
N GLY A 31 -8.29 -6.32 15.66
CA GLY A 31 -7.40 -7.34 15.13
C GLY A 31 -6.43 -6.79 14.09
N CYS A 32 -5.32 -7.49 13.94
CA CYS A 32 -4.34 -7.21 12.87
C CYS A 32 -4.20 -8.39 11.90
N LEU A 33 -4.44 -9.63 12.37
CA LEU A 33 -4.39 -10.81 11.51
C LEU A 33 -5.59 -10.84 10.57
N CYS A 34 -5.35 -11.05 9.29
CA CYS A 34 -6.37 -11.09 8.25
C CYS A 34 -6.00 -12.08 7.14
N MET A 35 -6.93 -12.23 6.21
CA MET A 35 -6.72 -12.91 4.94
C MET A 35 -6.68 -11.86 3.84
N GLY A 36 -5.69 -11.95 2.94
CA GLY A 36 -5.60 -11.13 1.75
C GLY A 36 -5.67 -9.62 1.95
N PRO A 37 -4.83 -9.00 2.79
CA PRO A 37 -4.78 -7.54 2.84
C PRO A 37 -4.47 -6.98 1.46
N SER A 38 -4.98 -5.80 1.18
CA SER A 38 -4.89 -5.17 -0.15
C SER A 38 -3.46 -5.07 -0.68
N MET A 39 -2.49 -4.76 0.19
CA MET A 39 -1.07 -4.68 -0.16
C MET A 39 -0.53 -6.00 -0.73
N ASP A 40 -0.92 -7.14 -0.16
CA ASP A 40 -0.40 -8.44 -0.59
C ASP A 40 -0.81 -8.77 -2.01
N SER A 41 -2.08 -8.57 -2.37
CA SER A 41 -2.56 -8.80 -3.74
C SER A 41 -1.91 -7.85 -4.74
N GLN A 42 -1.63 -6.61 -4.33
CA GLN A 42 -0.93 -5.63 -5.14
C GLN A 42 0.52 -6.04 -5.39
N ILE A 43 1.25 -6.49 -4.35
CA ILE A 43 2.62 -7.00 -4.45
C ILE A 43 2.65 -8.24 -5.36
N LEU A 44 1.73 -9.19 -5.16
CA LEU A 44 1.66 -10.40 -5.99
C LEU A 44 1.38 -10.08 -7.45
N THR A 45 0.52 -9.10 -7.72
CA THR A 45 0.23 -8.65 -9.09
C THR A 45 1.48 -8.13 -9.78
N VAL A 46 2.27 -7.28 -9.11
CA VAL A 46 3.53 -6.75 -9.64
C VAL A 46 4.54 -7.88 -9.83
N LEU A 47 4.78 -8.68 -8.78
CA LEU A 47 5.76 -9.78 -8.82
C LEU A 47 5.47 -10.76 -9.95
N PHE A 48 4.23 -11.23 -10.06
CA PHE A 48 3.87 -12.20 -11.11
C PHE A 48 3.97 -11.57 -12.50
N THR A 49 3.59 -10.31 -12.64
CA THR A 49 3.74 -9.57 -13.91
C THR A 49 5.20 -9.47 -14.33
N ASP A 50 6.09 -9.17 -13.39
CA ASP A 50 7.52 -9.01 -13.69
C ASP A 50 8.21 -10.35 -13.95
N VAL A 51 7.82 -11.42 -13.25
CA VAL A 51 8.27 -12.79 -13.57
C VAL A 51 7.84 -13.20 -14.98
N ILE A 52 6.59 -12.90 -15.39
CA ILE A 52 6.11 -13.17 -16.74
C ILE A 52 6.94 -12.41 -17.78
N LYS A 53 7.24 -11.14 -17.55
CA LYS A 53 8.11 -10.33 -18.43
C LYS A 53 9.52 -10.92 -18.52
N ALA A 54 10.09 -11.28 -17.38
CA ALA A 54 11.44 -11.88 -17.30
C ALA A 54 11.50 -13.22 -18.07
N ALA A 55 10.52 -14.09 -17.88
CA ALA A 55 10.42 -15.37 -18.61
C ALA A 55 10.37 -15.15 -20.14
N LYS A 56 9.60 -14.16 -20.58
CA LYS A 56 9.50 -13.78 -22.00
C LYS A 56 10.84 -13.27 -22.55
N ILE A 57 11.55 -12.41 -21.81
CA ILE A 57 12.85 -11.86 -22.23
C ILE A 57 13.89 -12.97 -22.32
N LEU A 58 13.90 -13.88 -21.36
CA LEU A 58 14.87 -14.98 -21.28
C LEU A 58 14.53 -16.17 -22.20
N GLY A 59 13.33 -16.19 -22.80
CA GLY A 59 12.87 -17.29 -23.64
C GLY A 59 12.73 -18.64 -22.92
N ARG A 60 12.39 -18.62 -21.60
CA ARG A 60 12.27 -19.82 -20.76
C ARG A 60 11.04 -19.75 -19.84
N ASP A 61 10.70 -20.87 -19.21
CA ASP A 61 9.65 -20.97 -18.19
C ASP A 61 8.24 -20.56 -18.67
N GLU A 62 7.93 -20.78 -19.96
CA GLU A 62 6.66 -20.37 -20.57
C GLU A 62 5.43 -20.97 -19.87
N ALA A 63 5.49 -22.24 -19.47
CA ALA A 63 4.40 -22.91 -18.76
C ALA A 63 4.14 -22.25 -17.41
N PHE A 64 5.20 -21.88 -16.68
CA PHE A 64 5.09 -21.15 -15.41
C PHE A 64 4.54 -19.75 -15.60
N ALA A 65 5.01 -19.01 -16.61
CA ALA A 65 4.47 -17.70 -16.95
C ALA A 65 2.98 -17.76 -17.29
N LYS A 66 2.52 -18.75 -18.05
CA LYS A 66 1.09 -19.00 -18.32
C LYS A 66 0.29 -19.30 -17.04
N HIS A 67 0.90 -20.05 -16.11
CA HIS A 67 0.28 -20.33 -14.80
C HIS A 67 0.10 -19.05 -14.00
N LEU A 68 1.15 -18.22 -13.86
CA LEU A 68 1.09 -16.93 -13.16
C LEU A 68 0.05 -15.97 -13.78
N ALA A 69 -0.05 -15.91 -15.10
CA ALA A 69 -1.06 -15.10 -15.78
C ALA A 69 -2.50 -15.51 -15.42
N LYS A 70 -2.75 -16.81 -15.19
CA LYS A 70 -4.05 -17.29 -14.69
C LYS A 70 -4.26 -16.93 -13.21
N MET A 71 -3.20 -16.92 -12.41
CA MET A 71 -3.26 -16.55 -11.00
C MET A 71 -3.59 -15.07 -10.82
N ILE A 72 -2.95 -14.16 -11.57
CA ILE A 72 -3.22 -12.71 -11.52
C ILE A 72 -4.71 -12.41 -11.67
N LYS A 73 -5.40 -13.12 -12.58
CA LYS A 73 -6.85 -12.93 -12.80
C LYS A 73 -7.72 -13.32 -11.60
N LYS A 74 -7.16 -14.04 -10.64
CA LYS A 74 -7.84 -14.52 -9.43
C LYS A 74 -7.43 -13.75 -8.18
N LEU A 75 -6.48 -12.82 -8.28
CA LEU A 75 -6.11 -11.93 -7.18
C LEU A 75 -7.18 -10.85 -6.99
N PRO A 76 -7.52 -10.49 -5.74
CA PRO A 76 -8.36 -9.34 -5.47
C PRO A 76 -7.77 -8.07 -6.10
N GLN A 77 -8.63 -7.26 -6.69
CA GLN A 77 -8.24 -5.96 -7.22
C GLN A 77 -8.45 -4.88 -6.16
N PRO A 78 -7.75 -3.72 -6.25
CA PRO A 78 -7.99 -2.61 -5.35
C PRO A 78 -9.46 -2.17 -5.41
N GLU A 79 -10.11 -2.05 -4.25
CA GLU A 79 -11.50 -1.64 -4.12
C GLU A 79 -11.63 -0.31 -3.38
N ILE A 80 -12.73 0.40 -3.65
CA ILE A 80 -13.07 1.65 -3.00
C ILE A 80 -13.99 1.36 -1.82
N GLY A 81 -13.62 1.84 -0.64
CA GLY A 81 -14.39 1.64 0.59
C GLY A 81 -15.40 2.76 0.88
N LYS A 82 -16.09 2.62 2.00
CA LYS A 82 -17.22 3.48 2.43
C LYS A 82 -16.91 4.97 2.59
N TYR A 83 -15.63 5.31 2.76
CA TYR A 83 -15.16 6.70 2.86
C TYR A 83 -14.55 7.22 1.54
N GLY A 84 -14.71 6.49 0.44
CA GLY A 84 -14.09 6.80 -0.83
C GLY A 84 -12.60 6.46 -0.92
N GLN A 85 -12.02 5.88 0.12
CA GLN A 85 -10.62 5.45 0.20
C GLN A 85 -10.40 4.11 -0.52
N ILE A 86 -9.13 3.77 -0.82
CA ILE A 86 -8.76 2.39 -1.16
C ILE A 86 -8.88 1.53 0.11
N LYS A 87 -9.62 0.41 0.03
CA LYS A 87 -9.75 -0.55 1.13
C LYS A 87 -8.38 -1.12 1.53
N GLU A 88 -8.14 -1.21 2.81
CA GLU A 88 -6.89 -1.77 3.37
C GLU A 88 -7.01 -3.28 3.58
N TRP A 89 -8.20 -3.76 3.92
CA TRP A 89 -8.53 -5.18 4.12
C TRP A 89 -9.63 -5.64 3.16
N ALA A 90 -9.82 -6.93 3.02
CA ALA A 90 -10.89 -7.52 2.20
C ALA A 90 -12.27 -7.02 2.64
N VAL A 91 -12.51 -6.98 3.96
CA VAL A 91 -13.70 -6.33 4.54
C VAL A 91 -13.41 -4.85 4.76
N ASP A 92 -14.40 -3.99 4.55
CA ASP A 92 -14.28 -2.53 4.72
C ASP A 92 -14.40 -2.15 6.21
N TYR A 93 -13.42 -2.61 7.00
CA TYR A 93 -13.30 -2.30 8.42
C TYR A 93 -12.93 -0.83 8.66
N ASP A 94 -13.23 -0.36 9.87
CA ASP A 94 -12.66 0.89 10.37
C ASP A 94 -11.23 0.65 10.88
N GLU A 95 -10.40 1.65 10.71
CA GLU A 95 -9.05 1.65 11.25
C GLU A 95 -9.06 2.07 12.72
N VAL A 96 -8.33 1.35 13.60
CA VAL A 96 -8.11 1.77 14.99
C VAL A 96 -7.29 3.05 15.03
N GLU A 97 -6.32 3.19 14.14
CA GLU A 97 -5.50 4.39 13.97
C GLU A 97 -5.69 4.96 12.55
N ILE A 98 -6.66 5.85 12.39
CA ILE A 98 -6.98 6.44 11.07
C ILE A 98 -5.76 7.14 10.47
N GLY A 99 -4.97 7.85 11.30
CA GLY A 99 -3.75 8.56 10.93
C GLY A 99 -2.48 7.71 10.97
N HIS A 100 -2.59 6.39 10.83
CA HIS A 100 -1.42 5.51 10.88
C HIS A 100 -0.35 5.94 9.88
N ARG A 101 0.93 5.83 10.28
CA ARG A 101 2.08 6.23 9.45
C ARG A 101 2.26 5.38 8.19
N HIS A 102 1.78 4.13 8.18
CA HIS A 102 1.75 3.30 6.99
C HIS A 102 0.51 3.56 6.15
N VAL A 103 0.66 3.49 4.83
CA VAL A 103 -0.40 3.62 3.83
C VAL A 103 -0.32 2.41 2.89
N SER A 104 -0.30 1.22 3.50
CA SER A 104 0.03 -0.05 2.83
C SER A 104 -0.88 -0.36 1.63
N GLN A 105 -2.15 0.00 1.72
CA GLN A 105 -3.13 -0.14 0.63
C GLN A 105 -2.83 0.73 -0.59
N LEU A 106 -1.89 1.66 -0.51
CA LEU A 106 -1.43 2.48 -1.62
C LEU A 106 -0.12 2.01 -2.26
N PHE A 107 0.35 0.79 -1.94
CA PHE A 107 1.47 0.17 -2.67
C PHE A 107 1.22 0.17 -4.19
N ALA A 108 -0.02 -0.04 -4.62
CA ALA A 108 -0.44 -0.01 -6.02
C ALA A 108 -0.20 1.34 -6.71
N LEU A 109 -0.19 2.46 -5.95
CA LEU A 109 0.11 3.80 -6.45
C LEU A 109 1.62 4.05 -6.46
N HIS A 110 2.31 3.74 -5.34
CA HIS A 110 3.76 3.85 -5.19
C HIS A 110 4.26 2.90 -4.09
N PRO A 111 5.27 2.05 -4.39
CA PRO A 111 6.20 2.06 -5.53
C PRO A 111 5.66 1.44 -6.82
N ALA A 112 4.57 0.67 -6.80
CA ALA A 112 3.98 0.13 -8.03
C ALA A 112 3.38 1.24 -8.91
N ASP A 113 2.85 0.85 -10.08
CA ASP A 113 2.19 1.71 -11.05
C ASP A 113 0.84 1.14 -11.52
N LEU A 114 0.21 0.35 -10.64
CA LEU A 114 -1.11 -0.26 -10.90
C LEU A 114 -2.23 0.79 -10.84
N ILE A 115 -2.06 1.81 -10.00
CA ILE A 115 -2.96 2.97 -9.91
C ILE A 115 -2.27 4.18 -10.55
N THR A 116 -2.92 4.75 -11.56
CA THR A 116 -2.44 5.98 -12.22
C THR A 116 -3.63 6.86 -12.62
N PRO A 117 -3.51 8.20 -12.57
CA PRO A 117 -4.58 9.10 -13.00
C PRO A 117 -5.02 8.85 -14.45
N ALA A 118 -4.09 8.48 -15.33
CA ALA A 118 -4.37 8.27 -16.76
C ALA A 118 -5.11 6.96 -17.05
N LYS A 119 -4.77 5.85 -16.35
CA LYS A 119 -5.33 4.52 -16.67
C LYS A 119 -6.46 4.12 -15.73
N THR A 120 -6.41 4.55 -14.47
CA THR A 120 -7.34 4.16 -13.40
C THR A 120 -7.83 5.39 -12.63
N PRO A 121 -8.49 6.37 -13.27
CA PRO A 121 -8.82 7.65 -12.65
C PRO A 121 -9.65 7.50 -11.36
N LYS A 122 -10.64 6.61 -11.33
CA LYS A 122 -11.46 6.36 -10.12
C LYS A 122 -10.61 5.85 -8.94
N LEU A 123 -9.67 4.94 -9.19
CA LEU A 123 -8.76 4.46 -8.14
C LEU A 123 -7.73 5.52 -7.75
N ALA A 124 -7.32 6.39 -8.67
CA ALA A 124 -6.46 7.52 -8.35
C ALA A 124 -7.17 8.54 -7.45
N ASP A 125 -8.46 8.79 -7.67
CA ASP A 125 -9.28 9.64 -6.79
C ASP A 125 -9.46 8.98 -5.41
N ALA A 126 -9.68 7.68 -5.35
CA ALA A 126 -9.76 6.94 -4.09
C ALA A 126 -8.42 6.91 -3.34
N ALA A 127 -7.30 6.82 -4.05
CA ALA A 127 -5.97 6.97 -3.46
C ALA A 127 -5.75 8.37 -2.88
N ARG A 128 -6.23 9.41 -3.56
CA ARG A 128 -6.24 10.79 -3.04
C ARG A 128 -7.07 10.90 -1.77
N ALA A 129 -8.26 10.32 -1.75
CA ALA A 129 -9.11 10.27 -0.56
C ALA A 129 -8.43 9.54 0.62
N THR A 130 -7.73 8.44 0.34
CA THR A 130 -6.92 7.72 1.33
C THR A 130 -5.85 8.62 1.95
N LEU A 131 -5.08 9.33 1.12
CA LEU A 131 -4.02 10.23 1.60
C LEU A 131 -4.59 11.38 2.44
N VAL A 132 -5.65 12.02 1.96
CA VAL A 132 -6.32 13.08 2.71
C VAL A 132 -6.80 12.58 4.07
N ARG A 133 -7.48 11.41 4.10
CA ARG A 133 -7.97 10.79 5.33
C ARG A 133 -6.82 10.51 6.32
N ARG A 134 -5.70 9.93 5.87
CA ARG A 134 -4.51 9.71 6.71
C ARG A 134 -3.95 11.02 7.27
N LEU A 135 -3.77 12.02 6.41
CA LEU A 135 -3.10 13.28 6.77
C LEU A 135 -3.91 14.14 7.74
N ILE A 136 -5.23 14.26 7.58
CA ILE A 136 -6.08 15.03 8.50
C ILE A 136 -6.18 14.42 9.90
N HIS A 137 -5.86 13.12 10.04
CA HIS A 137 -5.79 12.43 11.32
C HIS A 137 -4.35 12.24 11.83
N GLY A 138 -3.39 13.03 11.34
CA GLY A 138 -2.02 13.06 11.85
C GLY A 138 -1.02 12.15 11.16
N GLY A 139 -1.38 11.47 10.08
CA GLY A 139 -0.48 10.62 9.30
C GLY A 139 0.72 11.37 8.71
N GLY A 140 1.74 10.62 8.28
CA GLY A 140 2.96 11.21 7.72
C GLY A 140 3.82 11.96 8.74
N HIS A 141 3.77 11.56 10.01
CA HIS A 141 4.52 12.19 11.10
C HIS A 141 5.97 11.69 11.23
N THR A 142 6.33 10.58 10.61
CA THR A 142 7.71 10.09 10.53
C THR A 142 8.34 10.49 9.20
N GLY A 143 9.67 10.64 9.17
CA GLY A 143 10.37 11.11 7.98
C GLY A 143 10.15 10.20 6.76
N TRP A 144 10.35 8.88 6.91
CA TRP A 144 10.13 7.94 5.80
C TRP A 144 8.66 7.92 5.32
N SER A 145 7.70 8.01 6.23
CA SER A 145 6.28 8.08 5.86
C SER A 145 5.95 9.36 5.10
N CYS A 146 6.48 10.50 5.55
CA CYS A 146 6.34 11.77 4.86
C CYS A 146 6.97 11.73 3.46
N ALA A 147 8.16 11.12 3.33
CA ALA A 147 8.83 10.94 2.03
C ALA A 147 8.01 10.03 1.11
N TRP A 148 7.46 8.93 1.64
CA TRP A 148 6.62 8.02 0.86
C TRP A 148 5.34 8.71 0.37
N ILE A 149 4.64 9.42 1.25
CA ILE A 149 3.44 10.22 0.91
C ILE A 149 3.77 11.30 -0.13
N THR A 150 4.94 11.92 -0.05
CA THR A 150 5.40 12.89 -1.07
C THR A 150 5.48 12.25 -2.45
N ASN A 151 6.04 11.03 -2.56
CA ASN A 151 6.08 10.28 -3.82
C ASN A 151 4.66 9.91 -4.31
N MET A 152 3.76 9.56 -3.41
CA MET A 152 2.37 9.26 -3.77
C MET A 152 1.67 10.47 -4.37
N TRP A 153 1.84 11.65 -3.78
CA TRP A 153 1.29 12.90 -4.34
C TRP A 153 1.91 13.24 -5.70
N ALA A 154 3.20 12.98 -5.90
CA ALA A 154 3.84 13.13 -7.21
C ALA A 154 3.22 12.21 -8.26
N ARG A 155 2.93 10.95 -7.89
CA ARG A 155 2.22 9.98 -8.76
C ARG A 155 0.80 10.41 -9.10
N LEU A 156 0.15 11.17 -8.24
CA LEU A 156 -1.17 11.77 -8.46
C LEU A 156 -1.12 13.12 -9.19
N TYR A 157 0.06 13.58 -9.60
CA TYR A 157 0.31 14.85 -10.28
C TYR A 157 -0.11 16.08 -9.45
N ASP A 158 -0.08 15.98 -8.11
CA ASP A 158 -0.38 17.09 -7.21
C ASP A 158 0.90 17.76 -6.71
N GLY A 159 1.45 18.66 -7.53
CA GLY A 159 2.68 19.38 -7.21
C GLY A 159 2.57 20.25 -5.97
N ARG A 160 1.39 20.77 -5.64
CA ARG A 160 1.17 21.55 -4.43
C ARG A 160 1.35 20.68 -3.17
N MET A 161 0.72 19.51 -3.14
CA MET A 161 0.87 18.58 -2.02
C MET A 161 2.29 18.01 -1.91
N VAL A 162 2.98 17.81 -3.03
CA VAL A 162 4.41 17.44 -3.03
C VAL A 162 5.22 18.52 -2.32
N TYR A 163 5.06 19.78 -2.71
CA TYR A 163 5.80 20.90 -2.12
C TYR A 163 5.55 21.04 -0.61
N GLU A 164 4.29 20.97 -0.17
CA GLU A 164 3.96 21.07 1.26
C GLU A 164 4.56 19.91 2.09
N ASN A 165 4.53 18.68 1.57
CA ASN A 165 5.13 17.55 2.27
C ASN A 165 6.68 17.60 2.25
N LEU A 166 7.29 18.08 1.19
CA LEU A 166 8.75 18.35 1.17
C LEU A 166 9.16 19.38 2.20
N LYS A 167 8.43 20.50 2.31
CA LYS A 167 8.68 21.51 3.36
C LYS A 167 8.59 20.88 4.75
N LYS A 168 7.53 20.11 5.02
CA LYS A 168 7.34 19.39 6.29
C LYS A 168 8.50 18.42 6.56
N LEU A 169 8.91 17.63 5.57
CA LEU A 169 10.04 16.69 5.67
C LEU A 169 11.33 17.41 6.06
N LEU A 170 11.67 18.47 5.32
CA LEU A 170 12.91 19.23 5.55
C LEU A 170 12.91 20.00 6.88
N ALA A 171 11.74 20.49 7.32
CA ALA A 171 11.64 21.26 8.55
C ALA A 171 11.69 20.39 9.82
N HIS A 172 11.11 19.18 9.77
CA HIS A 172 10.84 18.41 10.99
C HIS A 172 11.49 17.02 11.04
N SER A 173 11.94 16.48 9.90
CA SER A 173 12.36 15.09 9.79
C SER A 173 13.78 14.90 9.32
N THR A 174 14.54 15.97 9.08
CA THR A 174 15.94 15.88 8.67
C THR A 174 16.87 16.39 9.78
N ASN A 175 18.09 15.87 9.81
CA ASN A 175 19.18 16.39 10.63
C ASN A 175 19.74 17.70 10.03
N PRO A 176 20.59 18.46 10.76
CA PRO A 176 21.22 19.68 10.22
C PRO A 176 21.96 19.49 8.90
N ASN A 177 22.52 18.31 8.66
CA ASN A 177 23.14 17.92 7.39
C ASN A 177 22.11 17.42 6.34
N ARG A 178 20.81 17.56 6.61
CA ARG A 178 19.68 17.10 5.78
C ARG A 178 19.63 15.60 5.49
N SER A 179 20.29 14.76 6.29
CA SER A 179 20.15 13.30 6.23
C SER A 179 19.06 12.80 7.21
N GLU A 180 18.40 11.71 6.86
CA GLU A 180 17.37 11.05 7.67
C GLU A 180 17.88 9.75 8.34
N GLU A 181 19.00 9.22 7.92
CA GLU A 181 19.50 7.89 8.29
C GLU A 181 19.54 7.60 9.80
N ARG A 182 19.85 8.62 10.64
CA ARG A 182 19.89 8.43 12.09
C ARG A 182 18.52 8.18 12.72
N ARG A 183 17.43 8.65 12.14
CA ARG A 183 16.07 8.43 12.68
C ARG A 183 15.56 7.05 12.33
N VAL A 184 15.76 6.60 11.09
CA VAL A 184 15.45 5.23 10.67
C VAL A 184 16.19 4.20 11.54
N GLY A 185 17.48 4.41 11.83
CA GLY A 185 18.25 3.54 12.69
C GLY A 185 17.81 3.52 14.17
N LYS A 186 17.25 4.61 14.69
CA LYS A 186 16.69 4.66 16.04
C LYS A 186 15.35 3.94 16.16
N GLU A 187 14.48 4.08 15.18
CA GLU A 187 13.20 3.36 15.16
C GLU A 187 13.38 1.85 15.10
N CYS A 188 14.38 1.36 14.36
CA CYS A 188 14.73 -0.04 14.33
C CYS A 188 15.35 -0.54 15.65
N ARG A 189 16.13 0.28 16.37
CA ARG A 189 16.78 -0.13 17.63
C ARG A 189 15.85 -0.15 18.83
N SER A 190 14.74 0.56 18.82
CA SER A 190 13.79 0.61 19.94
C SER A 190 12.78 -0.54 19.96
N ARG A 191 12.83 -1.46 19.00
CA ARG A 191 11.89 -2.59 18.87
C ARG A 191 12.52 -3.98 18.95
N TRP A 192 13.84 -4.08 19.33
CA TRP A 192 14.52 -5.34 19.61
C TRP A 192 14.91 -5.44 21.08
#